data_38ab7a8ec425ed398bc81bbf70e65739
#
_entry.id   38ab7a8ec425ed398bc81bbf70e65739
#
_cell.length_a   1.000
_cell.length_b   1.000
_cell.length_c   1.000
_cell.angle_alpha   90.00
_cell.angle_beta   90.00
_cell.angle_gamma   90.00
#
_symmetry.space_group_name_H-M   'P 1'
#
loop_
_entity.id
_entity.type
_entity.pdbx_description
1 polymer ?
#
loop_
_entity_poly.entity_id
_entity_poly.type
_entity_poly.pdbx_seq_one_letter_code
_entity_poly.pdbx_strand_id
1 'polypeptide(L)'
;IVALRGSNLCELIKKINPKIIVLGNEYQSSEHLKEAIELQKSLGGIVKFHAGNVHYAATDLLGELQEDIFKKRKYQFLDACKRQGIKLKDLLKAIDHWKNNKLIVIGDTIVDQYAACEAIGMSAEAPVVVVRELEKKNFIGGAAIVASHIKALGAQCYLVSVIGEDNTAELVKQELKRQQIGEALVIDPARPTSFKKRYVVENQKLFRVTRMNDEKLSKDKEDEIIARLELLAPEVNGVVVSDFVYGVVTKRILEKLQELSQKYNFMLFGDVQCSSQVGSVLRFKNFKLLCPNEREARIALQDKDSGLEQI
;
A
#
# COMPACT_ATOMS: atom_id res chain seq x y z
N ILE A 1 11.83 31.27 -19.35
CA ILE A 1 12.35 29.99 -18.77
C ILE A 1 13.80 29.90 -19.18
N VAL A 2 14.71 29.83 -18.23
CA VAL A 2 16.15 29.68 -18.45
C VAL A 2 16.54 28.29 -17.94
N ALA A 3 17.11 27.47 -18.79
CA ALA A 3 17.64 26.16 -18.40
C ALA A 3 19.05 26.35 -17.81
N LEU A 4 19.28 25.86 -16.61
CA LEU A 4 20.61 25.71 -16.02
C LEU A 4 21.37 24.60 -16.77
N ARG A 5 22.35 24.97 -17.57
CA ARG A 5 23.34 24.03 -18.10
C ARG A 5 24.60 24.17 -17.25
N GLY A 6 24.82 23.25 -16.33
CA GLY A 6 25.94 23.26 -15.38
C GLY A 6 25.55 23.75 -14.00
N SER A 7 26.45 23.56 -13.04
CA SER A 7 26.20 23.66 -11.59
C SER A 7 26.37 25.05 -10.99
N ASN A 8 26.43 26.14 -11.78
CA ASN A 8 26.76 27.48 -11.22
C ASN A 8 25.52 28.36 -11.03
N LEU A 9 24.80 28.10 -9.92
CA LEU A 9 23.65 28.91 -9.52
C LEU A 9 24.07 30.36 -9.19
N CYS A 10 25.28 30.58 -8.69
CA CYS A 10 25.80 31.92 -8.40
C CYS A 10 25.92 32.81 -9.63
N GLU A 11 26.40 32.25 -10.76
CA GLU A 11 26.46 33.01 -12.04
C GLU A 11 25.06 33.39 -12.54
N LEU A 12 24.10 32.46 -12.41
CA LEU A 12 22.73 32.71 -12.79
C LEU A 12 22.09 33.85 -11.93
N ILE A 13 22.32 33.80 -10.62
CA ILE A 13 21.85 34.84 -9.69
C ILE A 13 22.43 36.22 -10.08
N LYS A 14 23.72 36.29 -10.36
CA LYS A 14 24.38 37.54 -10.80
C LYS A 14 23.81 38.06 -12.11
N LYS A 15 23.51 37.15 -13.06
CA LYS A 15 23.02 37.49 -14.40
C LYS A 15 21.54 37.94 -14.40
N ILE A 16 20.68 37.29 -13.61
CA ILE A 16 19.25 37.53 -13.61
C ILE A 16 18.85 38.56 -12.52
N ASN A 17 19.62 38.64 -11.44
CA ASN A 17 19.36 39.43 -10.25
C ASN A 17 17.90 39.30 -9.75
N PRO A 18 17.46 38.09 -9.42
CA PRO A 18 16.07 37.85 -9.07
C PRO A 18 15.73 38.44 -7.70
N LYS A 19 14.53 39.04 -7.57
CA LYS A 19 14.06 39.54 -6.27
C LYS A 19 13.79 38.43 -5.26
N ILE A 20 13.33 37.28 -5.73
CA ILE A 20 12.97 36.13 -4.90
C ILE A 20 13.52 34.86 -5.56
N ILE A 21 14.20 34.04 -4.76
CA ILE A 21 14.54 32.65 -5.11
C ILE A 21 13.68 31.73 -4.24
N VAL A 22 13.06 30.74 -4.85
CA VAL A 22 12.28 29.73 -4.15
C VAL A 22 13.00 28.40 -4.31
N LEU A 23 13.32 27.76 -3.19
CA LEU A 23 14.01 26.47 -3.12
C LEU A 23 13.12 25.45 -2.38
N GLY A 24 13.33 24.17 -2.61
CA GLY A 24 12.73 23.13 -1.81
C GLY A 24 13.24 23.17 -0.36
N ASN A 25 12.44 22.67 0.58
CA ASN A 25 12.82 22.65 2.01
C ASN A 25 14.10 21.83 2.24
N GLU A 26 14.34 20.82 1.42
CA GLU A 26 15.53 19.96 1.44
C GLU A 26 16.84 20.70 1.25
N TYR A 27 16.80 21.87 0.60
CA TYR A 27 17.99 22.70 0.34
C TYR A 27 18.31 23.70 1.45
N GLN A 28 17.51 23.76 2.52
CA GLN A 28 17.69 24.73 3.61
C GLN A 28 19.03 24.56 4.35
N SER A 29 19.52 23.30 4.44
CA SER A 29 20.80 22.95 5.07
C SER A 29 21.86 22.47 4.08
N SER A 30 21.66 22.68 2.79
CA SER A 30 22.58 22.22 1.74
C SER A 30 23.83 23.07 1.68
N GLU A 31 24.99 22.48 1.96
CA GLU A 31 26.29 23.18 1.85
C GLU A 31 26.58 23.63 0.41
N HIS A 32 26.13 22.86 -0.60
CA HIS A 32 26.32 23.19 -2.00
C HIS A 32 25.60 24.45 -2.48
N LEU A 33 24.53 24.86 -1.78
CA LEU A 33 23.78 26.07 -2.13
C LEU A 33 24.05 27.25 -1.19
N LYS A 34 24.87 27.06 -0.15
CA LYS A 34 25.16 28.07 0.86
C LYS A 34 25.71 29.35 0.24
N GLU A 35 26.68 29.25 -0.65
CA GLU A 35 27.27 30.39 -1.36
C GLU A 35 26.23 31.13 -2.22
N ALA A 36 25.36 30.42 -2.91
CA ALA A 36 24.30 31.00 -3.73
C ALA A 36 23.22 31.71 -2.88
N ILE A 37 22.88 31.14 -1.73
CA ILE A 37 21.94 31.70 -0.76
C ILE A 37 22.51 33.00 -0.15
N GLU A 38 23.78 32.99 0.25
CA GLU A 38 24.47 34.17 0.80
C GLU A 38 24.62 35.28 -0.26
N LEU A 39 24.95 34.91 -1.50
CA LEU A 39 25.00 35.83 -2.64
C LEU A 39 23.61 36.50 -2.87
N GLN A 40 22.55 35.73 -2.91
CA GLN A 40 21.19 36.26 -3.10
C GLN A 40 20.81 37.26 -2.02
N LYS A 41 21.12 36.93 -0.77
CA LYS A 41 20.89 37.83 0.37
C LYS A 41 21.73 39.12 0.29
N SER A 42 23.01 39.00 -0.13
CA SER A 42 23.91 40.15 -0.29
C SER A 42 23.47 41.11 -1.38
N LEU A 43 22.76 40.61 -2.40
CA LEU A 43 22.15 41.41 -3.45
C LEU A 43 20.77 42.00 -3.08
N GLY A 44 20.35 41.84 -1.82
CA GLY A 44 19.06 42.33 -1.34
C GLY A 44 17.86 41.49 -1.73
N GLY A 45 18.07 40.30 -2.29
CA GLY A 45 17.02 39.36 -2.68
C GLY A 45 16.55 38.46 -1.52
N ILE A 46 15.38 37.90 -1.68
CA ILE A 46 14.75 37.00 -0.69
C ILE A 46 14.92 35.54 -1.11
N VAL A 47 15.25 34.67 -0.18
CA VAL A 47 15.23 33.21 -0.39
C VAL A 47 14.10 32.60 0.43
N LYS A 48 13.21 31.86 -0.24
CA LYS A 48 12.10 31.12 0.38
C LYS A 48 12.29 29.62 0.17
N PHE A 49 12.06 28.83 1.22
CA PHE A 49 12.24 27.37 1.23
C PHE A 49 10.91 26.60 1.29
N HIS A 50 9.92 26.99 0.51
CA HIS A 50 8.60 26.37 0.56
C HIS A 50 8.07 25.97 -0.85
N ALA A 51 8.99 25.60 -1.77
CA ALA A 51 8.59 25.07 -3.06
C ALA A 51 8.21 23.59 -2.92
N GLY A 52 6.95 23.37 -2.64
CA GLY A 52 6.34 22.04 -2.61
C GLY A 52 6.69 21.21 -1.37
N ASN A 53 5.74 20.43 -0.92
CA ASN A 53 5.97 19.29 -0.01
C ASN A 53 6.45 18.08 -0.82
N VAL A 54 7.56 18.21 -1.55
CA VAL A 54 8.19 17.05 -2.19
C VAL A 54 8.94 16.31 -1.12
N HIS A 55 8.40 15.19 -0.68
CA HIS A 55 8.97 14.37 0.37
C HIS A 55 10.27 13.66 -0.02
N TYR A 56 10.63 13.63 -1.31
CA TYR A 56 11.86 13.00 -1.80
C TYR A 56 12.32 13.68 -3.10
N ALA A 57 13.36 14.48 -3.04
CA ALA A 57 14.15 14.77 -4.24
C ALA A 57 14.97 13.53 -4.62
N ALA A 58 15.13 13.25 -5.91
CA ALA A 58 15.92 12.10 -6.36
C ALA A 58 17.38 12.12 -5.83
N THR A 59 17.92 13.31 -5.57
CA THR A 59 19.23 13.55 -4.95
C THR A 59 19.30 13.06 -3.49
N ASP A 60 18.22 13.16 -2.73
CA ASP A 60 18.17 12.68 -1.34
C ASP A 60 18.18 11.15 -1.28
N LEU A 61 17.56 10.48 -2.28
CA LEU A 61 17.56 9.02 -2.38
C LEU A 61 18.92 8.43 -2.79
N LEU A 62 19.77 9.20 -3.47
CA LEU A 62 21.09 8.77 -3.91
C LEU A 62 22.20 9.06 -2.90
N GLY A 63 21.97 9.96 -1.95
CA GLY A 63 22.99 10.43 -1.00
C GLY A 63 22.80 9.97 0.46
N GLU A 64 21.57 9.57 0.86
CA GLU A 64 21.31 9.13 2.22
C GLU A 64 21.50 7.62 2.36
N LEU A 65 22.37 7.20 3.29
CA LEU A 65 22.45 5.82 3.75
C LEU A 65 21.09 5.39 4.34
N GLN A 66 20.71 4.12 4.20
CA GLN A 66 19.43 3.58 4.72
C GLN A 66 19.17 3.94 6.20
N GLU A 67 20.23 4.07 7.00
CA GLU A 67 20.14 4.51 8.40
C GLU A 67 19.64 5.94 8.56
N ASP A 68 20.01 6.86 7.67
CA ASP A 68 19.61 8.25 7.77
C ASP A 68 18.14 8.45 7.36
N ILE A 69 17.67 7.70 6.37
CA ILE A 69 16.26 7.66 5.99
C ILE A 69 15.41 7.13 7.16
N PHE A 70 15.87 6.08 7.84
CA PHE A 70 15.17 5.52 9.00
C PHE A 70 15.11 6.52 10.17
N LYS A 71 16.22 7.19 10.47
CA LYS A 71 16.30 8.25 11.50
C LYS A 71 15.35 9.39 11.17
N LYS A 72 15.36 9.89 9.93
CA LYS A 72 14.48 10.97 9.46
C LYS A 72 13.00 10.61 9.61
N ARG A 73 12.59 9.41 9.16
CA ARG A 73 11.22 8.90 9.34
C ARG A 73 10.83 8.80 10.81
N LYS A 74 11.73 8.31 11.67
CA LYS A 74 11.51 8.25 13.11
C LYS A 74 11.28 9.64 13.71
N TYR A 75 12.10 10.63 13.36
CA TYR A 75 11.91 12.00 13.80
C TYR A 75 10.58 12.60 13.35
N GLN A 76 10.22 12.44 12.09
CA GLN A 76 8.92 12.89 11.54
C GLN A 76 7.74 12.26 12.28
N PHE A 77 7.82 10.96 12.55
CA PHE A 77 6.80 10.25 13.31
C PHE A 77 6.69 10.76 14.75
N LEU A 78 7.81 10.92 15.44
CA LEU A 78 7.83 11.44 16.82
C LEU A 78 7.30 12.88 16.89
N ASP A 79 7.64 13.73 15.92
CA ASP A 79 7.13 15.09 15.82
C ASP A 79 5.63 15.12 15.57
N ALA A 80 5.12 14.27 14.69
CA ALA A 80 3.69 14.10 14.47
C ALA A 80 2.97 13.64 15.74
N CYS A 81 3.52 12.67 16.45
CA CYS A 81 2.98 12.23 17.75
C CYS A 81 2.94 13.37 18.76
N LYS A 82 4.00 14.16 18.84
CA LYS A 82 4.08 15.33 19.75
C LYS A 82 3.01 16.38 19.41
N ARG A 83 2.86 16.73 18.14
CA ARG A 83 1.85 17.71 17.67
C ARG A 83 0.42 17.24 17.95
N GLN A 84 0.16 15.93 17.87
CA GLN A 84 -1.15 15.35 18.11
C GLN A 84 -1.38 14.91 19.57
N GLY A 85 -0.43 15.13 20.48
CA GLY A 85 -0.51 14.73 21.87
C GLY A 85 -0.49 13.21 22.10
N ILE A 86 -0.04 12.43 21.11
CA ILE A 86 0.04 10.97 21.19
C ILE A 86 1.25 10.56 22.01
N LYS A 87 1.04 9.78 23.07
CA LYS A 87 2.09 9.25 23.93
C LYS A 87 2.32 7.77 23.68
N LEU A 88 3.56 7.33 23.71
CA LEU A 88 3.93 5.92 23.55
C LEU A 88 3.16 5.00 24.53
N LYS A 89 2.98 5.46 25.77
CA LYS A 89 2.22 4.71 26.79
C LYS A 89 0.78 4.42 26.35
N ASP A 90 0.15 5.36 25.67
CA ASP A 90 -1.25 5.21 25.23
C ASP A 90 -1.33 4.27 24.01
N LEU A 91 -0.34 4.32 23.11
CA LEU A 91 -0.22 3.37 22.00
C LEU A 91 0.01 1.93 22.51
N LEU A 92 0.89 1.74 23.49
CA LEU A 92 1.15 0.42 24.08
C LEU A 92 -0.10 -0.15 24.76
N LYS A 93 -0.85 0.68 25.48
CA LYS A 93 -2.14 0.27 26.06
C LYS A 93 -3.16 -0.12 24.99
N ALA A 94 -3.25 0.64 23.90
CA ALA A 94 -4.14 0.31 22.79
C ALA A 94 -3.79 -1.06 22.19
N ILE A 95 -2.50 -1.34 21.94
CA ILE A 95 -2.02 -2.63 21.43
C ILE A 95 -2.37 -3.78 22.41
N ASP A 96 -2.23 -3.57 23.71
CA ASP A 96 -2.61 -4.59 24.69
C ASP A 96 -4.11 -4.92 24.67
N HIS A 97 -4.98 -3.93 24.42
CA HIS A 97 -6.42 -4.16 24.25
C HIS A 97 -6.73 -4.96 22.97
N TRP A 98 -5.93 -4.81 21.90
CA TRP A 98 -6.17 -5.51 20.64
C TRP A 98 -6.04 -7.04 20.76
N LYS A 99 -5.26 -7.55 21.70
CA LYS A 99 -5.07 -8.99 21.94
C LYS A 99 -6.39 -9.75 22.23
N ASN A 100 -7.37 -9.03 22.75
CA ASN A 100 -8.68 -9.61 23.09
C ASN A 100 -9.68 -9.61 21.91
N ASN A 101 -9.30 -9.01 20.78
CA ASN A 101 -10.18 -8.95 19.63
C ASN A 101 -10.03 -10.17 18.73
N LYS A 102 -11.16 -10.60 18.19
CA LYS A 102 -11.25 -11.59 17.12
C LYS A 102 -11.79 -10.92 15.87
N LEU A 103 -11.12 -11.06 14.76
CA LEU A 103 -11.48 -10.42 13.50
C LEU A 103 -11.55 -11.43 12.37
N ILE A 104 -12.46 -11.21 11.44
CA ILE A 104 -12.43 -11.86 10.13
C ILE A 104 -11.79 -10.89 9.14
N VAL A 105 -10.91 -11.39 8.30
CA VAL A 105 -10.54 -10.71 7.06
C VAL A 105 -11.15 -11.48 5.91
N ILE A 106 -11.89 -10.80 5.05
CA ILE A 106 -12.46 -11.39 3.83
C ILE A 106 -12.00 -10.62 2.61
N GLY A 107 -11.61 -11.32 1.56
CA GLY A 107 -11.23 -10.68 0.30
C GLY A 107 -10.34 -11.54 -0.57
N ASP A 108 -9.69 -10.89 -1.53
CA ASP A 108 -8.86 -11.54 -2.53
C ASP A 108 -7.46 -11.83 -1.97
N THR A 109 -7.13 -13.12 -1.84
CA THR A 109 -5.78 -13.55 -1.46
C THR A 109 -4.87 -13.57 -2.67
N ILE A 110 -3.67 -13.05 -2.52
CA ILE A 110 -2.66 -12.93 -3.57
C ILE A 110 -1.34 -13.50 -3.05
N VAL A 111 -0.59 -14.19 -3.90
CA VAL A 111 0.82 -14.48 -3.65
C VAL A 111 1.67 -13.57 -4.52
N ASP A 112 2.50 -12.77 -3.90
CA ASP A 112 3.48 -11.90 -4.54
C ASP A 112 4.86 -12.58 -4.53
N GLN A 113 5.40 -12.85 -5.72
CA GLN A 113 6.76 -13.35 -5.89
C GLN A 113 7.68 -12.25 -6.42
N TYR A 114 8.77 -12.03 -5.76
CA TYR A 114 9.86 -11.19 -6.26
C TYR A 114 10.99 -12.09 -6.75
N ALA A 115 11.32 -11.96 -8.03
CA ALA A 115 12.46 -12.61 -8.65
C ALA A 115 13.57 -11.60 -8.82
N ALA A 116 14.61 -11.72 -8.00
CA ALA A 116 15.83 -10.94 -8.15
C ALA A 116 16.60 -11.45 -9.35
N CYS A 117 16.96 -10.54 -10.26
CA CYS A 117 17.58 -10.85 -11.52
C CYS A 117 18.85 -10.03 -11.74
N GLU A 118 19.74 -10.59 -12.53
CA GLU A 118 20.89 -9.90 -13.13
C GLU A 118 20.56 -9.54 -14.57
N ALA A 119 20.84 -8.30 -14.97
CA ALA A 119 20.69 -7.89 -16.36
C ALA A 119 21.85 -8.46 -17.19
N ILE A 120 21.49 -9.23 -18.24
CA ILE A 120 22.48 -9.76 -19.19
C ILE A 120 22.67 -8.82 -20.38
N GLY A 121 21.58 -8.19 -20.84
CA GLY A 121 21.59 -7.29 -21.98
C GLY A 121 20.34 -7.44 -22.85
N MET A 122 20.49 -7.19 -24.14
CA MET A 122 19.43 -7.35 -25.14
C MET A 122 19.58 -8.68 -25.88
N SER A 123 18.46 -9.30 -26.23
CA SER A 123 18.49 -10.49 -27.09
C SER A 123 18.98 -10.16 -28.48
N ALA A 124 19.71 -11.09 -29.10
CA ALA A 124 20.12 -10.99 -30.50
C ALA A 124 18.95 -11.26 -31.48
N GLU A 125 17.91 -11.94 -31.04
CA GLU A 125 16.78 -12.35 -31.89
C GLU A 125 15.65 -11.34 -31.93
N ALA A 126 15.46 -10.55 -30.85
CA ALA A 126 14.40 -9.57 -30.74
C ALA A 126 14.80 -8.44 -29.78
N PRO A 127 14.22 -7.24 -29.87
CA PRO A 127 14.52 -6.12 -28.97
C PRO A 127 13.91 -6.31 -27.56
N VAL A 128 14.29 -7.40 -26.90
CA VAL A 128 13.81 -7.75 -25.55
C VAL A 128 14.97 -7.81 -24.57
N VAL A 129 14.73 -7.38 -23.35
CA VAL A 129 15.69 -7.45 -22.24
C VAL A 129 15.86 -8.89 -21.80
N VAL A 130 17.11 -9.34 -21.68
CA VAL A 130 17.45 -10.66 -21.15
C VAL A 130 17.95 -10.52 -19.72
N VAL A 131 17.35 -11.27 -18.83
CA VAL A 131 17.73 -11.33 -17.42
C VAL A 131 17.97 -12.77 -16.97
N ARG A 132 18.87 -12.96 -16.02
CA ARG A 132 19.09 -14.22 -15.33
C ARG A 132 18.44 -14.15 -13.95
N GLU A 133 17.49 -15.04 -13.65
CA GLU A 133 16.91 -15.17 -12.33
C GLU A 133 17.96 -15.73 -11.36
N LEU A 134 18.23 -15.02 -10.27
CA LEU A 134 19.19 -15.37 -9.23
C LEU A 134 18.51 -15.99 -8.03
N GLU A 135 17.45 -15.34 -7.51
CA GLU A 135 16.72 -15.72 -6.31
C GLU A 135 15.26 -15.35 -6.47
N LYS A 136 14.39 -16.08 -5.79
CA LYS A 136 12.97 -15.73 -5.69
C LYS A 136 12.48 -15.81 -4.24
N LYS A 137 11.62 -14.86 -3.86
CA LYS A 137 10.94 -14.82 -2.56
C LYS A 137 9.45 -14.67 -2.75
N ASN A 138 8.68 -15.47 -1.98
CA ASN A 138 7.23 -15.42 -1.99
C ASN A 138 6.73 -14.69 -0.74
N PHE A 139 5.69 -13.89 -0.90
CA PHE A 139 4.99 -13.20 0.16
C PHE A 139 3.49 -13.37 -0.05
N ILE A 140 2.75 -13.57 1.03
CA ILE A 140 1.29 -13.47 0.94
C ILE A 140 0.88 -12.00 0.88
N GLY A 141 -0.12 -11.71 0.05
CA GLY A 141 -0.63 -10.37 -0.22
C GLY A 141 -2.15 -10.35 -0.23
N GLY A 142 -2.72 -9.23 -0.63
CA GLY A 142 -4.18 -9.05 -0.62
C GLY A 142 -4.76 -9.19 0.79
N ALA A 143 -5.89 -9.87 0.90
CA ALA A 143 -6.54 -10.13 2.18
C ALA A 143 -5.63 -10.92 3.16
N ALA A 144 -4.77 -11.81 2.65
CA ALA A 144 -3.88 -12.60 3.50
C ALA A 144 -2.84 -11.76 4.25
N ILE A 145 -2.27 -10.70 3.64
CA ILE A 145 -1.34 -9.83 4.35
C ILE A 145 -2.05 -8.96 5.40
N VAL A 146 -3.30 -8.57 5.15
CA VAL A 146 -4.11 -7.85 6.14
C VAL A 146 -4.33 -8.74 7.37
N ALA A 147 -4.67 -10.03 7.18
CA ALA A 147 -4.80 -11.00 8.26
C ALA A 147 -3.47 -11.16 9.04
N SER A 148 -2.33 -11.17 8.32
CA SER A 148 -1.00 -11.22 8.94
C SER A 148 -0.73 -10.00 9.82
N HIS A 149 -1.08 -8.81 9.37
CA HIS A 149 -0.90 -7.58 10.16
C HIS A 149 -1.77 -7.58 11.42
N ILE A 150 -3.03 -7.99 11.30
CA ILE A 150 -3.93 -8.13 12.46
C ILE A 150 -3.35 -9.11 13.48
N LYS A 151 -2.84 -10.26 13.02
CA LYS A 151 -2.20 -11.26 13.88
C LYS A 151 -0.93 -10.72 14.54
N ALA A 152 -0.09 -10.01 13.79
CA ALA A 152 1.13 -9.39 14.30
C ALA A 152 0.87 -8.30 15.35
N LEU A 153 -0.27 -7.61 15.27
CA LEU A 153 -0.74 -6.67 16.28
C LEU A 153 -1.32 -7.33 17.53
N GLY A 154 -1.39 -8.67 17.56
CA GLY A 154 -1.78 -9.45 18.72
C GLY A 154 -3.22 -9.95 18.73
N ALA A 155 -4.09 -9.52 17.81
CA ALA A 155 -5.47 -9.99 17.73
C ALA A 155 -5.57 -11.41 17.15
N GLN A 156 -6.67 -12.10 17.40
CA GLN A 156 -7.01 -13.33 16.70
C GLN A 156 -7.61 -12.99 15.33
N CYS A 157 -7.25 -13.76 14.32
CA CYS A 157 -7.72 -13.49 12.96
C CYS A 157 -8.09 -14.75 12.22
N TYR A 158 -9.20 -14.71 11.48
CA TYR A 158 -9.61 -15.70 10.50
C TYR A 158 -9.55 -15.08 9.11
N LEU A 159 -9.01 -15.83 8.13
CA LEU A 159 -9.02 -15.44 6.73
C LEU A 159 -10.11 -16.21 5.99
N VAL A 160 -11.11 -15.50 5.48
CA VAL A 160 -12.12 -16.00 4.55
C VAL A 160 -11.74 -15.54 3.14
N SER A 161 -11.39 -16.47 2.27
CA SER A 161 -10.94 -16.15 0.92
C SER A 161 -11.15 -17.34 -0.01
N VAL A 162 -10.93 -17.13 -1.31
CA VAL A 162 -10.96 -18.18 -2.31
C VAL A 162 -9.56 -18.40 -2.86
N ILE A 163 -9.17 -19.67 -2.97
CA ILE A 163 -7.93 -20.11 -3.57
C ILE A 163 -8.22 -21.22 -4.60
N GLY A 164 -7.31 -21.41 -5.53
CA GLY A 164 -7.37 -22.51 -6.47
C GLY A 164 -6.93 -23.84 -5.86
N GLU A 165 -6.86 -24.86 -6.71
CA GLU A 165 -6.27 -26.17 -6.39
C GLU A 165 -4.89 -26.27 -7.07
N ASP A 166 -3.93 -25.47 -6.56
CA ASP A 166 -2.60 -25.34 -7.15
C ASP A 166 -1.49 -25.18 -6.10
N ASN A 167 -0.23 -25.26 -6.54
CA ASN A 167 0.94 -25.09 -5.67
C ASN A 167 0.97 -23.71 -4.98
N THR A 168 0.34 -22.69 -5.55
CA THR A 168 0.25 -21.35 -4.96
C THR A 168 -0.70 -21.36 -3.76
N ALA A 169 -1.78 -22.15 -3.83
CA ALA A 169 -2.68 -22.36 -2.70
C ALA A 169 -1.97 -23.00 -1.51
N GLU A 170 -1.08 -23.96 -1.76
CA GLU A 170 -0.31 -24.60 -0.69
C GLU A 170 0.64 -23.63 0.01
N LEU A 171 1.25 -22.68 -0.73
CA LEU A 171 2.05 -21.61 -0.12
C LEU A 171 1.21 -20.73 0.81
N VAL A 172 -0.03 -20.41 0.42
CA VAL A 172 -0.95 -19.64 1.28
C VAL A 172 -1.26 -20.40 2.56
N LYS A 173 -1.69 -21.67 2.45
CA LYS A 173 -2.03 -22.51 3.61
C LYS A 173 -0.86 -22.67 4.58
N GLN A 174 0.34 -22.95 4.06
CA GLN A 174 1.56 -23.07 4.88
C GLN A 174 1.85 -21.78 5.63
N GLU A 175 1.71 -20.62 4.97
CA GLU A 175 1.98 -19.33 5.60
C GLU A 175 0.94 -18.96 6.66
N LEU A 176 -0.35 -19.21 6.40
CA LEU A 176 -1.41 -19.03 7.40
C LEU A 176 -1.18 -19.90 8.64
N LYS A 177 -0.81 -21.17 8.44
CA LYS A 177 -0.47 -22.09 9.53
C LYS A 177 0.74 -21.59 10.31
N ARG A 178 1.80 -21.16 9.64
CA ARG A 178 3.02 -20.60 10.27
C ARG A 178 2.70 -19.40 11.15
N GLN A 179 1.78 -18.55 10.71
CA GLN A 179 1.37 -17.34 11.43
C GLN A 179 0.23 -17.57 12.42
N GLN A 180 -0.28 -18.80 12.53
CA GLN A 180 -1.43 -19.14 13.38
C GLN A 180 -2.67 -18.31 13.07
N ILE A 181 -2.94 -18.07 11.79
CA ILE A 181 -4.17 -17.43 11.29
C ILE A 181 -5.18 -18.54 11.05
N GLY A 182 -6.40 -18.39 11.58
CA GLY A 182 -7.48 -19.32 11.32
C GLY A 182 -7.86 -19.32 9.83
N GLU A 183 -7.83 -20.50 9.20
CA GLU A 183 -8.18 -20.61 7.78
C GLU A 183 -9.66 -20.98 7.60
N ALA A 184 -10.36 -20.18 6.83
CA ALA A 184 -11.72 -20.43 6.35
C ALA A 184 -11.77 -20.29 4.82
N LEU A 185 -10.78 -20.92 4.17
CA LEU A 185 -10.57 -20.85 2.71
C LEU A 185 -11.58 -21.70 1.96
N VAL A 186 -12.11 -21.16 0.87
CA VAL A 186 -12.90 -21.89 -0.14
C VAL A 186 -11.98 -22.27 -1.27
N ILE A 187 -12.03 -23.55 -1.68
CA ILE A 187 -11.26 -24.04 -2.82
C ILE A 187 -12.16 -23.97 -4.05
N ASP A 188 -11.69 -23.28 -5.09
CA ASP A 188 -12.34 -23.23 -6.39
C ASP A 188 -11.39 -23.75 -7.48
N PRO A 189 -11.54 -25.01 -7.92
CA PRO A 189 -10.67 -25.58 -8.94
C PRO A 189 -10.77 -24.88 -10.31
N ALA A 190 -11.86 -24.13 -10.56
CA ALA A 190 -12.07 -23.43 -11.81
C ALA A 190 -11.24 -22.14 -11.95
N ARG A 191 -10.57 -21.70 -10.86
CA ARG A 191 -9.71 -20.51 -10.89
C ARG A 191 -8.34 -20.78 -10.30
N PRO A 192 -7.27 -20.16 -10.83
CA PRO A 192 -5.96 -20.20 -10.19
C PRO A 192 -5.94 -19.33 -8.92
N THR A 193 -5.16 -19.72 -7.93
CA THR A 193 -4.80 -18.81 -6.85
C THR A 193 -4.08 -17.58 -7.42
N SER A 194 -4.53 -16.38 -7.06
CA SER A 194 -3.98 -15.13 -7.62
C SER A 194 -2.49 -15.01 -7.33
N PHE A 195 -1.70 -14.85 -8.38
CA PHE A 195 -0.25 -14.83 -8.31
C PHE A 195 0.33 -13.67 -9.12
N LYS A 196 1.24 -12.91 -8.52
CA LYS A 196 1.92 -11.77 -9.15
C LYS A 196 3.43 -11.96 -9.03
N LYS A 197 4.11 -12.22 -10.13
CA LYS A 197 5.57 -12.30 -10.18
C LYS A 197 6.16 -10.99 -10.70
N ARG A 198 7.06 -10.40 -9.93
CA ARG A 198 7.80 -9.19 -10.28
C ARG A 198 9.26 -9.54 -10.50
N TYR A 199 9.76 -9.19 -11.67
CA TYR A 199 11.18 -9.31 -12.01
C TYR A 199 11.87 -8.00 -11.65
N VAL A 200 12.93 -8.09 -10.85
CA VAL A 200 13.65 -6.94 -10.30
C VAL A 200 15.12 -7.09 -10.59
N VAL A 201 15.73 -6.07 -11.20
CA VAL A 201 17.17 -5.95 -11.35
C VAL A 201 17.62 -4.82 -10.43
N GLU A 202 18.56 -5.11 -9.52
CA GLU A 202 18.94 -4.18 -8.45
C GLU A 202 17.70 -3.67 -7.68
N ASN A 203 17.37 -2.39 -7.80
CA ASN A 203 16.20 -1.78 -7.16
C ASN A 203 15.07 -1.43 -8.15
N GLN A 204 15.21 -1.81 -9.43
CA GLN A 204 14.25 -1.47 -10.47
C GLN A 204 13.36 -2.65 -10.84
N LYS A 205 12.04 -2.41 -10.83
CA LYS A 205 11.05 -3.37 -11.33
C LYS A 205 11.03 -3.29 -12.86
N LEU A 206 11.37 -4.38 -13.55
CA LEU A 206 11.34 -4.45 -15.00
C LEU A 206 9.92 -4.63 -15.51
N PHE A 207 9.28 -5.71 -15.09
CA PHE A 207 7.91 -6.04 -15.46
C PHE A 207 7.28 -6.96 -14.43
N ARG A 208 5.98 -7.13 -14.55
CA ARG A 208 5.17 -8.02 -13.71
C ARG A 208 4.38 -8.99 -14.57
N VAL A 209 4.42 -10.27 -14.20
CA VAL A 209 3.52 -11.31 -14.72
C VAL A 209 2.43 -11.57 -13.69
N THR A 210 1.19 -11.56 -14.11
CA THR A 210 0.03 -11.82 -13.23
C THR A 210 -0.74 -13.02 -13.75
N ARG A 211 -1.04 -13.98 -12.86
CA ARG A 211 -1.97 -15.09 -13.10
C ARG A 211 -3.11 -14.93 -12.10
N MET A 212 -4.28 -14.66 -12.58
CA MET A 212 -5.49 -14.47 -11.78
C MET A 212 -6.73 -14.71 -12.63
N ASN A 213 -7.86 -14.92 -11.95
CA ASN A 213 -9.19 -14.81 -12.53
C ASN A 213 -9.93 -13.70 -11.80
N ASP A 214 -10.50 -12.75 -12.52
CA ASP A 214 -11.25 -11.59 -12.01
C ASP A 214 -12.77 -11.70 -12.22
N GLU A 215 -13.24 -12.86 -12.66
CA GLU A 215 -14.66 -13.16 -12.75
C GLU A 215 -15.27 -13.28 -11.35
N LYS A 216 -16.54 -12.92 -11.23
CA LYS A 216 -17.31 -13.13 -10.00
C LYS A 216 -17.37 -14.62 -9.66
N LEU A 217 -17.43 -14.91 -8.37
CA LEU A 217 -17.65 -16.26 -7.89
C LEU A 217 -18.97 -16.85 -8.41
N SER A 218 -18.96 -18.14 -8.63
CA SER A 218 -20.21 -18.91 -8.84
C SER A 218 -21.06 -18.85 -7.58
N LYS A 219 -22.37 -19.04 -7.75
CA LYS A 219 -23.32 -19.02 -6.63
C LYS A 219 -22.95 -20.03 -5.54
N ASP A 220 -22.51 -21.21 -5.93
CA ASP A 220 -22.13 -22.27 -4.97
C ASP A 220 -20.93 -21.85 -4.14
N LYS A 221 -19.93 -21.16 -4.74
CA LYS A 221 -18.77 -20.64 -4.01
C LYS A 221 -19.11 -19.45 -3.12
N GLU A 222 -20.06 -18.61 -3.53
CA GLU A 222 -20.61 -17.60 -2.65
C GLU A 222 -21.32 -18.23 -1.43
N ASP A 223 -22.12 -19.30 -1.64
CA ASP A 223 -22.81 -20.02 -0.58
C ASP A 223 -21.81 -20.62 0.42
N GLU A 224 -20.71 -21.22 -0.09
CA GLU A 224 -19.65 -21.71 0.79
C GLU A 224 -19.01 -20.60 1.64
N ILE A 225 -18.75 -19.42 1.06
CA ILE A 225 -18.21 -18.26 1.80
C ILE A 225 -19.21 -17.81 2.86
N ILE A 226 -20.48 -17.67 2.46
CA ILE A 226 -21.55 -17.23 3.36
C ILE A 226 -21.68 -18.17 4.55
N ALA A 227 -21.65 -19.49 4.33
CA ALA A 227 -21.69 -20.48 5.41
C ALA A 227 -20.52 -20.31 6.40
N ARG A 228 -19.28 -20.02 5.90
CA ARG A 228 -18.14 -19.73 6.77
C ARG A 228 -18.31 -18.44 7.57
N LEU A 229 -18.85 -17.39 6.94
CA LEU A 229 -19.14 -16.13 7.62
C LEU A 229 -20.19 -16.32 8.72
N GLU A 230 -21.27 -17.06 8.44
CA GLU A 230 -22.33 -17.36 9.42
C GLU A 230 -21.79 -18.14 10.63
N LEU A 231 -20.88 -19.08 10.40
CA LEU A 231 -20.23 -19.84 11.46
C LEU A 231 -19.36 -18.97 12.36
N LEU A 232 -18.59 -18.03 11.78
CA LEU A 232 -17.62 -17.23 12.51
C LEU A 232 -18.21 -15.94 13.10
N ALA A 233 -19.28 -15.41 12.50
CA ALA A 233 -19.88 -14.12 12.86
C ALA A 233 -20.25 -13.97 14.36
N PRO A 234 -20.75 -15.00 15.07
CA PRO A 234 -21.11 -14.85 16.48
C PRO A 234 -19.91 -14.59 17.42
N GLU A 235 -18.70 -14.91 16.98
CA GLU A 235 -17.51 -14.88 17.82
C GLU A 235 -16.59 -13.67 17.58
N VAL A 236 -16.90 -12.81 16.60
CA VAL A 236 -15.96 -11.78 16.16
C VAL A 236 -16.41 -10.37 16.54
N ASN A 237 -15.45 -9.49 16.75
CA ASN A 237 -15.65 -8.08 17.05
C ASN A 237 -15.74 -7.21 15.79
N GLY A 238 -15.24 -7.72 14.66
CA GLY A 238 -15.26 -6.98 13.41
C GLY A 238 -14.84 -7.81 12.21
N VAL A 239 -15.18 -7.28 11.03
CA VAL A 239 -14.79 -7.86 9.75
C VAL A 239 -14.11 -6.80 8.91
N VAL A 240 -12.93 -7.13 8.39
CA VAL A 240 -12.17 -6.30 7.45
C VAL A 240 -12.36 -6.88 6.04
N VAL A 241 -12.92 -6.09 5.15
CA VAL A 241 -13.06 -6.44 3.73
C VAL A 241 -11.88 -5.84 2.98
N SER A 242 -11.06 -6.70 2.33
CA SER A 242 -9.91 -6.32 1.52
C SER A 242 -10.15 -6.74 0.08
N ASP A 243 -10.68 -5.83 -0.72
CA ASP A 243 -11.21 -6.07 -2.06
C ASP A 243 -10.23 -5.58 -3.13
N PHE A 244 -9.61 -6.52 -3.86
CA PHE A 244 -8.76 -6.24 -5.03
C PHE A 244 -9.55 -6.32 -6.34
N VAL A 245 -10.87 -6.50 -6.25
CA VAL A 245 -11.79 -6.62 -7.39
C VAL A 245 -11.46 -7.87 -8.26
N TYR A 246 -11.02 -8.96 -7.62
CA TYR A 246 -10.78 -10.26 -8.29
C TYR A 246 -11.92 -11.24 -8.07
N GLY A 247 -13.08 -10.73 -7.67
CA GLY A 247 -14.33 -11.46 -7.69
C GLY A 247 -14.76 -12.13 -6.39
N VAL A 248 -13.92 -12.14 -5.35
CA VAL A 248 -14.28 -12.73 -4.04
C VAL A 248 -15.32 -11.88 -3.33
N VAL A 249 -15.19 -10.56 -3.34
CA VAL A 249 -16.12 -9.66 -2.65
C VAL A 249 -17.28 -9.30 -3.58
N THR A 250 -18.30 -10.16 -3.64
CA THR A 250 -19.50 -9.93 -4.44
C THR A 250 -20.52 -9.07 -3.71
N LYS A 251 -21.52 -8.58 -4.45
CA LYS A 251 -22.64 -7.82 -3.86
C LYS A 251 -23.38 -8.64 -2.80
N ARG A 252 -23.65 -9.92 -3.09
CA ARG A 252 -24.38 -10.84 -2.20
C ARG A 252 -23.61 -11.07 -0.88
N ILE A 253 -22.29 -11.22 -0.97
CA ILE A 253 -21.41 -11.34 0.21
C ILE A 253 -21.43 -10.06 1.05
N LEU A 254 -21.39 -8.87 0.42
CA LEU A 254 -21.49 -7.59 1.15
C LEU A 254 -22.83 -7.42 1.85
N GLU A 255 -23.93 -7.76 1.19
CA GLU A 255 -25.28 -7.73 1.77
C GLU A 255 -25.38 -8.67 2.98
N LYS A 256 -24.81 -9.88 2.87
CA LYS A 256 -24.77 -10.83 3.99
C LYS A 256 -23.91 -10.33 5.16
N LEU A 257 -22.76 -9.71 4.89
CA LEU A 257 -21.94 -9.11 5.94
C LEU A 257 -22.67 -8.00 6.70
N GLN A 258 -23.47 -7.18 6.00
CA GLN A 258 -24.28 -6.14 6.64
C GLN A 258 -25.39 -6.75 7.52
N GLU A 259 -26.08 -7.79 7.04
CA GLU A 259 -27.06 -8.56 7.82
C GLU A 259 -26.44 -9.14 9.10
N LEU A 260 -25.30 -9.84 8.97
CA LEU A 260 -24.61 -10.46 10.09
C LEU A 260 -24.07 -9.41 11.07
N SER A 261 -23.56 -8.28 10.57
CA SER A 261 -23.10 -7.16 11.41
C SER A 261 -24.23 -6.60 12.27
N GLN A 262 -25.42 -6.43 11.70
CA GLN A 262 -26.59 -5.97 12.47
C GLN A 262 -27.05 -7.01 13.49
N LYS A 263 -27.05 -8.30 13.10
CA LYS A 263 -27.50 -9.40 13.97
C LYS A 263 -26.56 -9.63 15.16
N TYR A 264 -25.25 -9.56 14.96
CA TYR A 264 -24.25 -9.88 15.98
C TYR A 264 -23.49 -8.67 16.51
N ASN A 265 -23.82 -7.45 16.05
CA ASN A 265 -23.29 -6.17 16.50
C ASN A 265 -21.75 -6.07 16.40
N PHE A 266 -21.17 -6.57 15.30
CA PHE A 266 -19.75 -6.37 14.98
C PHE A 266 -19.53 -5.23 13.99
N MET A 267 -18.33 -4.68 13.95
CA MET A 267 -17.97 -3.57 13.07
C MET A 267 -17.49 -4.05 11.70
N LEU A 268 -17.81 -3.28 10.64
CA LEU A 268 -17.31 -3.48 9.28
C LEU A 268 -16.27 -2.43 8.92
N PHE A 269 -15.15 -2.87 8.37
CA PHE A 269 -14.07 -2.05 7.86
C PHE A 269 -13.78 -2.46 6.41
N GLY A 270 -13.49 -1.50 5.53
CA GLY A 270 -13.31 -1.79 4.11
C GLY A 270 -12.15 -1.06 3.47
N ASP A 271 -11.46 -1.78 2.62
CA ASP A 271 -10.45 -1.26 1.71
C ASP A 271 -10.70 -1.83 0.32
N VAL A 272 -10.67 -0.98 -0.71
CA VAL A 272 -10.77 -1.37 -2.10
C VAL A 272 -9.53 -0.93 -2.85
N GLN A 273 -8.85 -1.86 -3.47
CA GLN A 273 -7.61 -1.61 -4.20
C GLN A 273 -7.86 -1.54 -5.71
N CYS A 274 -7.79 -0.35 -6.28
CA CYS A 274 -7.97 -0.09 -7.72
C CYS A 274 -6.66 -0.20 -8.51
N SER A 275 -5.84 -1.23 -8.27
CA SER A 275 -4.52 -1.36 -8.92
C SER A 275 -4.54 -2.02 -10.30
N SER A 276 -5.43 -2.98 -10.51
CA SER A 276 -5.56 -3.74 -11.77
C SER A 276 -6.97 -3.68 -12.33
N GLN A 277 -7.96 -3.50 -11.47
CA GLN A 277 -9.38 -3.35 -11.81
C GLN A 277 -9.92 -2.07 -11.18
N VAL A 278 -11.04 -1.59 -11.67
CA VAL A 278 -11.71 -0.41 -11.13
C VAL A 278 -12.79 -0.84 -10.15
N GLY A 279 -12.55 -0.61 -8.87
CA GLY A 279 -13.53 -0.78 -7.80
C GLY A 279 -14.13 0.54 -7.34
N SER A 280 -15.16 0.49 -6.53
CA SER A 280 -15.76 1.66 -5.91
C SER A 280 -15.99 1.44 -4.43
N VAL A 281 -15.49 2.33 -3.60
CA VAL A 281 -15.73 2.32 -2.13
C VAL A 281 -17.21 2.54 -1.79
N LEU A 282 -18.00 3.13 -2.69
CA LEU A 282 -19.42 3.40 -2.48
C LEU A 282 -20.28 2.12 -2.31
N ARG A 283 -19.73 0.96 -2.68
CA ARG A 283 -20.40 -0.33 -2.44
C ARG A 283 -20.39 -0.77 -0.97
N PHE A 284 -19.51 -0.20 -0.14
CA PHE A 284 -19.35 -0.52 1.28
C PHE A 284 -20.30 0.33 2.15
N LYS A 285 -21.58 0.02 2.08
CA LYS A 285 -22.61 0.74 2.87
C LYS A 285 -22.55 0.30 4.33
N ASN A 286 -22.75 1.25 5.26
CA ASN A 286 -22.76 1.03 6.71
C ASN A 286 -21.44 0.50 7.29
N PHE A 287 -20.31 0.71 6.60
CA PHE A 287 -18.99 0.42 7.14
C PHE A 287 -18.55 1.51 8.11
N LYS A 288 -17.90 1.12 9.20
CA LYS A 288 -17.42 2.02 10.25
C LYS A 288 -16.20 2.84 9.79
N LEU A 289 -15.35 2.24 8.94
CA LEU A 289 -14.15 2.86 8.39
C LEU A 289 -13.93 2.38 6.96
N LEU A 290 -13.57 3.31 6.09
CA LEU A 290 -13.06 3.08 4.74
C LEU A 290 -11.72 3.80 4.58
N CYS A 291 -10.77 3.19 3.88
CA CYS A 291 -9.42 3.71 3.71
C CYS A 291 -9.05 3.87 2.22
N PRO A 292 -9.80 4.67 1.43
CA PRO A 292 -9.45 4.90 0.04
C PRO A 292 -8.19 5.76 -0.06
N ASN A 293 -7.35 5.48 -1.04
CA ASN A 293 -6.36 6.44 -1.48
C ASN A 293 -7.02 7.55 -2.33
N GLU A 294 -6.27 8.62 -2.65
CA GLU A 294 -6.79 9.75 -3.42
C GLU A 294 -7.43 9.31 -4.74
N ARG A 295 -6.78 8.42 -5.50
CA ARG A 295 -7.32 7.94 -6.78
C ARG A 295 -8.64 7.19 -6.59
N GLU A 296 -8.75 6.36 -5.58
CA GLU A 296 -9.95 5.59 -5.26
C GLU A 296 -11.09 6.50 -4.81
N ALA A 297 -10.79 7.51 -3.99
CA ALA A 297 -11.76 8.53 -3.60
C ALA A 297 -12.26 9.32 -4.81
N ARG A 298 -11.35 9.79 -5.68
CA ARG A 298 -11.71 10.50 -6.92
C ARG A 298 -12.57 9.67 -7.87
N ILE A 299 -12.25 8.39 -8.03
CA ILE A 299 -13.05 7.46 -8.84
C ILE A 299 -14.46 7.34 -8.24
N ALA A 300 -14.56 7.17 -6.92
CA ALA A 300 -15.85 7.02 -6.24
C ALA A 300 -16.73 8.25 -6.34
N LEU A 301 -16.15 9.44 -6.22
CA LEU A 301 -16.87 10.72 -6.28
C LEU A 301 -17.03 11.22 -7.73
N GLN A 302 -16.38 10.59 -8.71
CA GLN A 302 -16.30 11.04 -10.10
C GLN A 302 -15.73 12.48 -10.23
N ASP A 303 -14.84 12.83 -9.29
CA ASP A 303 -14.23 14.15 -9.18
C ASP A 303 -12.74 14.08 -9.47
N LYS A 304 -12.31 14.74 -10.54
CA LYS A 304 -10.91 14.77 -10.98
C LYS A 304 -10.17 16.06 -10.59
N ASP A 305 -10.91 17.11 -10.29
CA ASP A 305 -10.39 18.48 -10.30
C ASP A 305 -10.36 19.13 -8.91
N SER A 306 -11.18 18.70 -7.97
CA SER A 306 -11.24 19.26 -6.62
C SER A 306 -9.96 19.02 -5.80
N GLY A 307 -9.66 19.95 -4.89
CA GLY A 307 -8.57 19.81 -3.94
C GLY A 307 -8.80 18.65 -2.93
N LEU A 308 -7.72 18.15 -2.33
CA LEU A 308 -7.80 17.05 -1.36
C LEU A 308 -8.69 17.35 -0.14
N GLU A 309 -8.82 18.64 0.21
CA GLU A 309 -9.68 19.07 1.33
C GLU A 309 -11.18 19.00 1.03
N GLN A 310 -11.53 18.79 -0.25
CA GLN A 310 -12.93 18.72 -0.72
C GLN A 310 -13.37 17.29 -1.02
N ILE A 311 -12.44 16.38 -1.11
CA ILE A 311 -12.63 14.94 -1.34
C ILE A 311 -12.70 14.18 -0.01
#